data_1b94f2e014b5c695c4fbafff918802af
#
_entry.id   1b94f2e014b5c695c4fbafff918802af
#
_cell.length_a   1.000
_cell.length_b   1.000
_cell.length_c   1.000
_cell.angle_alpha   90.00
_cell.angle_beta   90.00
_cell.angle_gamma   90.00
#
_symmetry.space_group_name_H-M   'P 1'
#
loop_
_entity.id
_entity.type
_entity.pdbx_description
1 polymer ?
#
loop_
_entity_poly.entity_id
_entity_poly.type
_entity_poly.pdbx_seq_one_letter_code
_entity_poly.pdbx_strand_id
1 'polypeptide(L)'
;WLLAASFLMLLSFGYMGGAVHHALSMAFAGRDTMGRAVGISAAAGVLLQYLVQSLAQDMTVPFMVSIGLSIGLLVFFPNRPMEQLGTPNASRPETNRRHAACLIVATALLTILLSLNDGVVVSMHASGQVALFGPVRLFYCLGLILAGFVADRKQRRLLPISTLFMQLFTILLPALLGNALYHSNMALMYFCSGFYVIFFTVSFLAFAPDTKDPALWASMGRAVRSLTTAIVVTPIPLLFARFGSLGMTALS
;
A
#
# COMPACT_ATOMS: atom_id res chain seq x y z
N TRP A 1 -12.50 -2.99 -26.90
CA TRP A 1 -11.99 -1.63 -26.72
C TRP A 1 -11.84 -1.28 -25.23
N LEU A 2 -12.86 -1.54 -24.39
CA LEU A 2 -12.82 -1.23 -22.94
C LEU A 2 -11.65 -1.89 -22.22
N LEU A 3 -11.38 -3.19 -22.47
CA LEU A 3 -10.26 -3.90 -21.87
C LEU A 3 -8.90 -3.30 -22.29
N ALA A 4 -8.74 -2.95 -23.57
CA ALA A 4 -7.52 -2.34 -24.07
C ALA A 4 -7.30 -0.94 -23.46
N ALA A 5 -8.36 -0.13 -23.37
CA ALA A 5 -8.30 1.19 -22.74
C ALA A 5 -7.97 1.08 -21.24
N SER A 6 -8.59 0.14 -20.52
CA SER A 6 -8.28 -0.11 -19.10
C SER A 6 -6.84 -0.58 -18.91
N PHE A 7 -6.32 -1.42 -19.79
CA PHE A 7 -4.95 -1.88 -19.73
C PHE A 7 -3.95 -0.73 -19.95
N LEU A 8 -4.17 0.12 -20.95
CA LEU A 8 -3.34 1.30 -21.22
C LEU A 8 -3.38 2.28 -20.05
N MET A 9 -4.55 2.48 -19.46
CA MET A 9 -4.71 3.34 -18.28
C MET A 9 -3.92 2.78 -17.09
N LEU A 10 -4.03 1.48 -16.80
CA LEU A 10 -3.27 0.84 -15.72
C LEU A 10 -1.75 0.92 -15.94
N LEU A 11 -1.28 0.74 -17.17
CA LEU A 11 0.13 0.93 -17.53
C LEU A 11 0.59 2.37 -17.27
N SER A 12 -0.21 3.35 -17.68
CA SER A 12 0.11 4.77 -17.46
C SER A 12 0.19 5.11 -15.98
N PHE A 13 -0.77 4.65 -15.17
CA PHE A 13 -0.74 4.84 -13.71
C PHE A 13 0.44 4.10 -13.06
N GLY A 14 0.77 2.91 -13.54
CA GLY A 14 1.94 2.16 -13.08
C GLY A 14 3.24 2.93 -13.33
N TYR A 15 3.40 3.48 -14.54
CA TYR A 15 4.57 4.27 -14.92
C TYR A 15 4.67 5.57 -14.08
N MET A 16 3.57 6.32 -13.96
CA MET A 16 3.54 7.53 -13.12
C MET A 16 3.86 7.23 -11.67
N GLY A 17 3.28 6.16 -11.12
CA GLY A 17 3.57 5.71 -9.77
C GLY A 17 5.04 5.36 -9.57
N GLY A 18 5.66 4.69 -10.53
CA GLY A 18 7.09 4.37 -10.53
C GLY A 18 7.96 5.63 -10.53
N ALA A 19 7.65 6.59 -11.41
CA ALA A 19 8.37 7.86 -11.49
C ALA A 19 8.29 8.68 -10.19
N VAL A 20 7.11 8.76 -9.58
CA VAL A 20 6.91 9.44 -8.28
C VAL A 20 7.71 8.74 -7.17
N HIS A 21 7.69 7.41 -7.10
CA HIS A 21 8.47 6.68 -6.10
C HIS A 21 9.97 6.90 -6.27
N HIS A 22 10.46 6.88 -7.50
CA HIS A 22 11.86 7.18 -7.79
C HIS A 22 12.23 8.60 -7.36
N ALA A 23 11.44 9.60 -7.74
CA ALA A 23 11.66 10.99 -7.35
C ALA A 23 11.66 11.17 -5.82
N LEU A 24 10.70 10.54 -5.12
CA LEU A 24 10.65 10.55 -3.64
C LEU A 24 11.88 9.88 -3.02
N SER A 25 12.29 8.72 -3.54
CA SER A 25 13.47 8.01 -3.08
C SER A 25 14.72 8.88 -3.14
N MET A 26 14.93 9.57 -4.26
CA MET A 26 16.08 10.46 -4.46
C MET A 26 15.98 11.76 -3.62
N ALA A 27 14.78 12.35 -3.52
CA ALA A 27 14.56 13.58 -2.73
C ALA A 27 14.76 13.38 -1.23
N PHE A 28 14.47 12.19 -0.71
CA PHE A 28 14.59 11.84 0.71
C PHE A 28 15.78 10.93 1.02
N ALA A 29 16.70 10.72 0.07
CA ALA A 29 17.91 9.95 0.31
C ALA A 29 18.69 10.52 1.50
N GLY A 30 18.97 9.67 2.50
CA GLY A 30 19.69 10.06 3.73
C GLY A 30 18.89 10.93 4.72
N ARG A 31 17.61 11.22 4.47
CA ARG A 31 16.77 12.02 5.39
C ARG A 31 15.95 11.13 6.33
N ASP A 32 15.88 11.53 7.59
CA ASP A 32 15.09 10.82 8.62
C ASP A 32 13.59 11.20 8.62
N THR A 33 13.14 11.99 7.64
CA THR A 33 11.76 12.48 7.55
C THR A 33 10.94 11.81 6.45
N MET A 34 11.51 10.82 5.77
CA MET A 34 10.86 10.10 4.66
C MET A 34 9.55 9.43 5.09
N GLY A 35 9.55 8.77 6.24
CA GLY A 35 8.37 8.04 6.73
C GLY A 35 7.18 8.96 6.96
N ARG A 36 7.38 10.09 7.65
CA ARG A 36 6.33 11.10 7.88
C ARG A 36 5.82 11.69 6.58
N ALA A 37 6.72 12.06 5.67
CA ALA A 37 6.33 12.61 4.38
C ALA A 37 5.46 11.64 3.58
N VAL A 38 5.86 10.38 3.48
CA VAL A 38 5.10 9.32 2.79
C VAL A 38 3.78 9.05 3.52
N GLY A 39 3.78 8.94 4.85
CA GLY A 39 2.59 8.66 5.65
C GLY A 39 1.52 9.75 5.55
N ILE A 40 1.92 11.01 5.67
CA ILE A 40 1.01 12.16 5.56
C ILE A 40 0.47 12.29 4.12
N SER A 41 1.34 12.16 3.11
CA SER A 41 0.92 12.24 1.71
C SER A 41 -0.06 11.12 1.33
N ALA A 42 0.20 9.89 1.78
CA ALA A 42 -0.68 8.76 1.55
C ALA A 42 -2.03 8.94 2.27
N ALA A 43 -2.03 9.41 3.53
CA ALA A 43 -3.24 9.70 4.28
C ALA A 43 -4.08 10.81 3.62
N ALA A 44 -3.43 11.89 3.14
CA ALA A 44 -4.11 12.95 2.40
C ALA A 44 -4.75 12.42 1.10
N GLY A 45 -4.06 11.54 0.36
CA GLY A 45 -4.61 10.89 -0.82
C GLY A 45 -5.84 10.03 -0.51
N VAL A 46 -5.81 9.26 0.58
CA VAL A 46 -6.95 8.43 1.02
C VAL A 46 -8.12 9.31 1.48
N LEU A 47 -7.86 10.41 2.20
CA LEU A 47 -8.89 11.36 2.60
C LEU A 47 -9.55 12.01 1.39
N LEU A 48 -8.75 12.45 0.40
CA LEU A 48 -9.27 13.01 -0.83
C LEU A 48 -10.13 12.00 -1.59
N GLN A 49 -9.66 10.76 -1.71
CA GLN A 49 -10.43 9.67 -2.31
C GLN A 49 -11.76 9.44 -1.58
N TYR A 50 -11.75 9.43 -0.24
CA TYR A 50 -12.96 9.27 0.58
C TYR A 50 -13.93 10.41 0.36
N LEU A 51 -13.47 11.66 0.35
CA LEU A 51 -14.30 12.83 0.10
C LEU A 51 -14.93 12.80 -1.29
N VAL A 52 -14.15 12.50 -2.33
CA VAL A 52 -14.65 12.39 -3.70
C VAL A 52 -15.70 11.28 -3.81
N GLN A 53 -15.47 10.13 -3.19
CA GLN A 53 -16.43 9.01 -3.20
C GLN A 53 -17.69 9.30 -2.39
N SER A 54 -17.61 10.08 -1.31
CA SER A 54 -18.76 10.42 -0.48
C SER A 54 -19.65 11.50 -1.11
N LEU A 55 -19.07 12.36 -1.95
CA LEU A 55 -19.78 13.44 -2.65
C LEU A 55 -20.38 12.99 -3.98
N ALA A 56 -19.88 11.90 -4.55
CA ALA A 56 -20.29 11.42 -5.85
C ALA A 56 -21.30 10.28 -5.71
N GLN A 57 -22.49 10.45 -6.26
CA GLN A 57 -23.48 9.37 -6.35
C GLN A 57 -23.14 8.37 -7.43
N ASP A 58 -22.39 8.79 -8.45
CA ASP A 58 -21.92 7.97 -9.58
C ASP A 58 -20.41 7.84 -9.61
N MET A 59 -19.91 6.66 -10.02
CA MET A 59 -18.48 6.40 -10.18
C MET A 59 -17.82 7.26 -11.27
N THR A 60 -18.59 7.89 -12.15
CA THR A 60 -18.09 8.75 -13.24
C THR A 60 -17.40 10.00 -12.69
N VAL A 61 -17.95 10.65 -11.65
CA VAL A 61 -17.37 11.86 -11.05
C VAL A 61 -16.02 11.60 -10.39
N PRO A 62 -15.85 10.60 -9.52
CA PRO A 62 -14.54 10.24 -8.98
C PRO A 62 -13.49 9.97 -10.05
N PHE A 63 -13.87 9.32 -11.12
CA PHE A 63 -12.99 9.01 -12.23
C PHE A 63 -12.52 10.27 -12.96
N MET A 64 -13.44 11.18 -13.29
CA MET A 64 -13.12 12.46 -13.94
C MET A 64 -12.25 13.36 -13.06
N VAL A 65 -12.54 13.42 -11.75
CA VAL A 65 -11.71 14.16 -10.79
C VAL A 65 -10.30 13.58 -10.70
N SER A 66 -10.17 12.26 -10.67
CA SER A 66 -8.86 11.59 -10.62
C SER A 66 -8.03 11.87 -11.88
N ILE A 67 -8.65 11.85 -13.06
CA ILE A 67 -7.99 12.22 -14.33
C ILE A 67 -7.59 13.69 -14.31
N GLY A 68 -8.48 14.59 -13.94
CA GLY A 68 -8.22 16.03 -13.88
C GLY A 68 -7.07 16.37 -12.93
N LEU A 69 -7.04 15.75 -11.74
CA LEU A 69 -5.95 15.90 -10.79
C LEU A 69 -4.64 15.35 -11.34
N SER A 70 -4.66 14.21 -12.02
CA SER A 70 -3.47 13.61 -12.63
C SER A 70 -2.89 14.51 -13.73
N ILE A 71 -3.73 15.05 -14.60
CA ILE A 71 -3.35 16.01 -15.63
C ILE A 71 -2.84 17.31 -14.98
N GLY A 72 -3.53 17.83 -13.98
CA GLY A 72 -3.11 19.01 -13.23
C GLY A 72 -1.73 18.83 -12.61
N LEU A 73 -1.48 17.71 -11.96
CA LEU A 73 -0.15 17.40 -11.41
C LEU A 73 0.93 17.35 -12.49
N LEU A 74 0.65 16.76 -13.64
CA LEU A 74 1.59 16.71 -14.75
C LEU A 74 1.92 18.10 -15.33
N VAL A 75 0.93 19.00 -15.40
CA VAL A 75 1.07 20.33 -15.96
C VAL A 75 1.73 21.31 -14.97
N PHE A 76 1.32 21.26 -13.70
CA PHE A 76 1.75 22.23 -12.68
C PHE A 76 3.04 21.83 -11.95
N PHE A 77 3.40 20.54 -11.93
CA PHE A 77 4.71 20.15 -11.43
C PHE A 77 5.73 20.33 -12.56
N PRO A 78 6.53 21.41 -12.53
CA PRO A 78 7.57 21.58 -13.53
C PRO A 78 8.51 20.39 -13.51
N ASN A 79 8.80 19.86 -14.69
CA ASN A 79 9.86 18.88 -14.92
C ASN A 79 11.19 19.51 -14.47
N ARG A 80 11.44 19.52 -13.16
CA ARG A 80 12.79 19.80 -12.70
C ARG A 80 13.64 18.64 -13.20
N PRO A 81 14.69 18.91 -13.98
CA PRO A 81 15.54 17.83 -14.48
C PRO A 81 15.98 17.00 -13.26
N MET A 82 15.75 15.70 -13.31
CA MET A 82 16.13 14.77 -12.24
C MET A 82 17.63 14.79 -11.93
N GLU A 83 18.43 15.35 -12.81
CA GLU A 83 19.86 15.63 -12.62
C GLU A 83 20.17 16.52 -11.41
N GLN A 84 19.21 17.37 -10.98
CA GLN A 84 19.40 18.22 -9.78
C GLN A 84 19.09 17.48 -8.45
N LEU A 85 18.54 16.28 -8.49
CA LEU A 85 18.16 15.49 -7.31
C LEU A 85 19.27 14.57 -6.79
N GLY A 86 20.50 14.87 -7.10
CA GLY A 86 21.68 14.13 -6.67
C GLY A 86 22.19 13.20 -7.76
N THR A 87 23.38 13.53 -8.28
CA THR A 87 24.13 12.61 -9.13
C THR A 87 24.33 11.30 -8.36
N PRO A 88 23.99 10.16 -8.95
CA PRO A 88 24.37 8.89 -8.36
C PRO A 88 25.87 8.88 -8.15
N ASN A 89 26.33 8.67 -6.92
CA ASN A 89 27.76 8.48 -6.68
C ASN A 89 28.29 7.45 -7.67
N ALA A 90 29.32 7.84 -8.45
CA ALA A 90 29.89 7.02 -9.52
C ALA A 90 30.45 5.67 -9.04
N SER A 91 30.55 5.46 -7.73
CA SER A 91 30.98 4.22 -7.06
C SER A 91 29.83 3.60 -6.28
N ARG A 92 28.66 3.33 -6.92
CA ARG A 92 27.59 2.62 -6.23
C ARG A 92 28.01 1.19 -5.94
N PRO A 93 27.93 0.76 -4.68
CA PRO A 93 28.21 -0.63 -4.33
C PRO A 93 27.24 -1.56 -5.08
N GLU A 94 27.68 -2.79 -5.30
CA GLU A 94 26.77 -3.82 -5.82
C GLU A 94 25.53 -3.93 -4.92
N THR A 95 24.37 -3.98 -5.56
CA THR A 95 23.09 -4.17 -4.84
C THR A 95 23.21 -5.32 -3.88
N ASN A 96 23.02 -5.08 -2.58
CA ASN A 96 23.06 -6.12 -1.57
C ASN A 96 21.93 -7.12 -1.81
N ARG A 97 22.24 -8.21 -2.55
CA ARG A 97 21.26 -9.23 -2.96
C ARG A 97 20.52 -9.86 -1.78
N ARG A 98 21.21 -10.05 -0.66
CA ARG A 98 20.58 -10.63 0.55
C ARG A 98 19.55 -9.69 1.13
N HIS A 99 19.86 -8.41 1.26
CA HIS A 99 18.93 -7.41 1.76
C HIS A 99 17.72 -7.26 0.81
N ALA A 100 17.97 -7.19 -0.49
CA ALA A 100 16.93 -7.15 -1.51
C ALA A 100 15.98 -8.35 -1.42
N ALA A 101 16.52 -9.56 -1.35
CA ALA A 101 15.74 -10.78 -1.20
C ALA A 101 14.93 -10.79 0.11
N CYS A 102 15.51 -10.39 1.23
CA CYS A 102 14.78 -10.27 2.50
C CYS A 102 13.60 -9.30 2.42
N LEU A 103 13.78 -8.14 1.77
CA LEU A 103 12.69 -7.16 1.59
C LEU A 103 11.57 -7.72 0.72
N ILE A 104 11.91 -8.38 -0.40
CA ILE A 104 10.93 -9.02 -1.28
C ILE A 104 10.15 -10.09 -0.53
N VAL A 105 10.84 -11.01 0.13
CA VAL A 105 10.22 -12.11 0.87
C VAL A 105 9.36 -11.59 2.02
N ALA A 106 9.85 -10.66 2.82
CA ALA A 106 9.09 -10.07 3.91
C ALA A 106 7.82 -9.37 3.40
N THR A 107 7.94 -8.60 2.30
CA THR A 107 6.79 -7.94 1.69
C THR A 107 5.79 -8.95 1.15
N ALA A 108 6.24 -10.00 0.48
CA ALA A 108 5.37 -11.06 -0.05
C ALA A 108 4.64 -11.79 1.08
N LEU A 109 5.33 -12.22 2.14
CA LEU A 109 4.72 -12.90 3.28
C LEU A 109 3.68 -12.03 3.99
N LEU A 110 4.00 -10.77 4.27
CA LEU A 110 3.05 -9.82 4.87
C LEU A 110 1.87 -9.54 3.94
N THR A 111 2.10 -9.53 2.61
CA THR A 111 1.02 -9.38 1.62
C THR A 111 0.08 -10.58 1.64
N ILE A 112 0.60 -11.80 1.74
CA ILE A 112 -0.22 -13.01 1.82
C ILE A 112 -1.17 -12.90 3.01
N LEU A 113 -0.65 -12.59 4.20
CA LEU A 113 -1.44 -12.44 5.42
C LEU A 113 -2.53 -11.35 5.26
N LEU A 114 -2.17 -10.19 4.75
CA LEU A 114 -3.12 -9.10 4.55
C LEU A 114 -4.18 -9.46 3.49
N SER A 115 -3.76 -10.06 2.37
CA SER A 115 -4.65 -10.38 1.26
C SER A 115 -5.67 -11.46 1.62
N LEU A 116 -5.34 -12.39 2.50
CA LEU A 116 -6.30 -13.37 3.03
C LEU A 116 -7.40 -12.65 3.82
N ASN A 117 -7.04 -11.74 4.71
CA ASN A 117 -8.01 -10.94 5.47
C ASN A 117 -8.87 -10.05 4.56
N ASP A 118 -8.25 -9.32 3.65
CA ASP A 118 -8.95 -8.46 2.69
C ASP A 118 -9.91 -9.27 1.82
N GLY A 119 -9.50 -10.44 1.37
CA GLY A 119 -10.32 -11.34 0.55
C GLY A 119 -11.57 -11.85 1.29
N VAL A 120 -11.46 -12.18 2.57
CA VAL A 120 -12.61 -12.56 3.42
C VAL A 120 -13.58 -11.37 3.53
N VAL A 121 -13.08 -10.19 3.85
CA VAL A 121 -13.90 -8.98 4.02
C VAL A 121 -14.60 -8.59 2.70
N VAL A 122 -13.92 -8.68 1.56
CA VAL A 122 -14.51 -8.44 0.24
C VAL A 122 -15.62 -9.46 -0.05
N SER A 123 -15.41 -10.73 0.27
CA SER A 123 -16.41 -11.78 0.08
C SER A 123 -17.63 -11.58 0.97
N MET A 124 -17.45 -11.15 2.22
CA MET A 124 -18.54 -10.77 3.13
C MET A 124 -19.30 -9.54 2.65
N HIS A 125 -18.61 -8.58 2.05
CA HIS A 125 -19.25 -7.42 1.42
C HIS A 125 -20.09 -7.83 0.21
N ALA A 126 -19.55 -8.67 -0.66
CA ALA A 126 -20.26 -9.18 -1.82
C ALA A 126 -21.53 -9.99 -1.44
N SER A 127 -21.52 -10.65 -0.28
CA SER A 127 -22.70 -11.35 0.27
C SER A 127 -23.66 -10.43 1.06
N GLY A 128 -23.43 -9.12 1.10
CA GLY A 128 -24.28 -8.12 1.78
C GLY A 128 -24.17 -8.12 3.31
N GLN A 129 -23.24 -8.88 3.88
CA GLN A 129 -23.06 -8.96 5.34
C GLN A 129 -22.39 -7.74 5.92
N VAL A 130 -21.67 -6.97 5.10
CA VAL A 130 -20.80 -5.88 5.53
C VAL A 130 -20.75 -4.74 4.53
N ALA A 131 -20.75 -3.50 5.02
CA ALA A 131 -20.51 -2.31 4.22
C ALA A 131 -19.02 -1.93 4.26
N LEU A 132 -18.31 -2.12 3.13
CA LEU A 132 -16.90 -1.72 3.00
C LEU A 132 -16.70 -0.20 2.94
N PHE A 133 -17.72 0.52 2.48
CA PHE A 133 -17.64 1.95 2.27
C PHE A 133 -18.26 2.70 3.45
N GLY A 134 -17.42 3.11 4.38
CA GLY A 134 -17.87 3.82 5.56
C GLY A 134 -16.75 4.62 6.24
N PRO A 135 -17.07 5.41 7.29
CA PRO A 135 -16.10 6.24 8.03
C PRO A 135 -15.00 5.41 8.70
N VAL A 136 -15.18 4.11 8.80
CA VAL A 136 -14.17 3.16 9.32
C VAL A 136 -12.85 3.23 8.52
N ARG A 137 -12.89 3.57 7.23
CA ARG A 137 -11.69 3.80 6.41
C ARG A 137 -10.81 4.96 6.89
N LEU A 138 -11.33 5.88 7.69
CA LEU A 138 -10.53 6.96 8.29
C LEU A 138 -9.45 6.42 9.26
N PHE A 139 -9.68 5.26 9.87
CA PHE A 139 -8.66 4.59 10.67
C PHE A 139 -7.43 4.20 9.86
N TYR A 140 -7.59 3.96 8.57
CA TYR A 140 -6.46 3.74 7.67
C TYR A 140 -5.56 4.98 7.57
N CYS A 141 -6.14 6.18 7.50
CA CYS A 141 -5.37 7.42 7.50
C CYS A 141 -4.57 7.59 8.79
N LEU A 142 -5.18 7.28 9.94
CA LEU A 142 -4.47 7.30 11.24
C LEU A 142 -3.31 6.29 11.25
N GLY A 143 -3.55 5.08 10.73
CA GLY A 143 -2.52 4.05 10.61
C GLY A 143 -1.35 4.49 9.74
N LEU A 144 -1.62 5.11 8.58
CA LEU A 144 -0.59 5.65 7.68
C LEU A 144 0.26 6.73 8.35
N ILE A 145 -0.38 7.68 9.03
CA ILE A 145 0.32 8.77 9.71
C ILE A 145 1.20 8.21 10.83
N LEU A 146 0.64 7.39 11.74
CA LEU A 146 1.39 6.84 12.86
C LEU A 146 2.53 5.92 12.41
N ALA A 147 2.29 5.07 11.40
CA ALA A 147 3.34 4.25 10.81
C ALA A 147 4.46 5.10 10.20
N GLY A 148 4.12 6.23 9.57
CA GLY A 148 5.10 7.19 9.05
C GLY A 148 6.01 7.74 10.16
N PHE A 149 5.44 8.12 11.31
CA PHE A 149 6.24 8.56 12.47
C PHE A 149 7.09 7.42 13.05
N VAL A 150 6.58 6.20 13.11
CA VAL A 150 7.34 5.02 13.56
C VAL A 150 8.50 4.72 12.61
N ALA A 151 8.27 4.86 11.29
CA ALA A 151 9.28 4.64 10.26
C ALA A 151 10.50 5.56 10.38
N ASP A 152 10.29 6.78 10.89
CA ASP A 152 11.37 7.76 11.07
C ASP A 152 12.14 7.58 12.39
N ARG A 153 11.67 6.69 13.29
CA ARG A 153 12.34 6.46 14.57
C ARG A 153 13.38 5.34 14.48
N LYS A 154 14.47 5.49 15.26
CA LYS A 154 15.53 4.48 15.46
C LYS A 154 16.01 3.83 14.16
N GLN A 155 16.33 4.66 13.17
CA GLN A 155 16.83 4.19 11.87
C GLN A 155 15.90 3.15 11.21
N ARG A 156 14.59 3.30 11.35
CA ARG A 156 13.55 2.44 10.74
C ARG A 156 13.48 0.99 11.26
N ARG A 157 14.26 0.63 12.28
CA ARG A 157 14.27 -0.74 12.83
C ARG A 157 12.95 -1.16 13.47
N LEU A 158 12.18 -0.20 13.96
CA LEU A 158 10.89 -0.48 14.60
C LEU A 158 9.78 -0.77 13.59
N LEU A 159 9.90 -0.30 12.37
CA LEU A 159 8.83 -0.40 11.36
C LEU A 159 8.48 -1.87 10.99
N PRO A 160 9.43 -2.75 10.63
CA PRO A 160 9.11 -4.15 10.32
C PRO A 160 8.53 -4.89 11.52
N ILE A 161 9.04 -4.65 12.72
CA ILE A 161 8.58 -5.30 13.95
C ILE A 161 7.15 -4.87 14.27
N SER A 162 6.88 -3.55 14.26
CA SER A 162 5.52 -3.04 14.50
C SER A 162 4.54 -3.50 13.42
N THR A 163 4.96 -3.56 12.16
CA THR A 163 4.11 -4.06 11.07
C THR A 163 3.76 -5.53 11.26
N LEU A 164 4.73 -6.37 11.59
CA LEU A 164 4.48 -7.79 11.87
C LEU A 164 3.52 -7.96 13.05
N PHE A 165 3.77 -7.22 14.15
CA PHE A 165 2.91 -7.26 15.33
C PHE A 165 1.47 -6.84 15.00
N MET A 166 1.30 -5.77 14.24
CA MET A 166 -0.01 -5.30 13.80
C MET A 166 -0.71 -6.31 12.90
N GLN A 167 0.02 -6.98 12.00
CA GLN A 167 -0.57 -8.04 11.15
C GLN A 167 -1.03 -9.26 11.96
N LEU A 168 -0.21 -9.72 12.90
CA LEU A 168 -0.60 -10.80 13.80
C LEU A 168 -1.84 -10.44 14.62
N PHE A 169 -1.92 -9.19 15.07
CA PHE A 169 -3.06 -8.71 15.84
C PHE A 169 -4.36 -8.71 15.02
N THR A 170 -4.29 -8.35 13.72
CA THR A 170 -5.47 -8.40 12.83
C THR A 170 -5.99 -9.81 12.57
N ILE A 171 -5.13 -10.83 12.66
CA ILE A 171 -5.52 -12.23 12.48
C ILE A 171 -6.09 -12.80 13.79
N LEU A 172 -5.42 -12.54 14.92
CA LEU A 172 -5.79 -13.10 16.20
C LEU A 172 -7.10 -12.51 16.75
N LEU A 173 -7.35 -11.23 16.54
CA LEU A 173 -8.51 -10.56 17.12
C LEU A 173 -9.85 -11.13 16.61
N PRO A 174 -10.08 -11.34 15.31
CA PRO A 174 -11.29 -12.01 14.82
C PRO A 174 -11.45 -13.43 15.34
N ALA A 175 -10.33 -14.17 15.42
CA ALA A 175 -10.36 -15.55 15.93
C ALA A 175 -10.76 -15.63 17.41
N LEU A 176 -10.39 -14.63 18.22
CA LEU A 176 -10.68 -14.59 19.66
C LEU A 176 -12.06 -13.99 19.97
N LEU A 177 -12.49 -12.98 19.23
CA LEU A 177 -13.69 -12.19 19.58
C LEU A 177 -14.93 -12.56 18.73
N GLY A 178 -14.76 -13.37 17.70
CA GLY A 178 -15.83 -13.75 16.79
C GLY A 178 -16.50 -12.55 16.10
N ASN A 179 -17.71 -12.76 15.57
CA ASN A 179 -18.42 -11.75 14.78
C ASN A 179 -19.04 -10.60 15.61
N ALA A 180 -19.07 -10.71 16.94
CA ALA A 180 -19.75 -9.74 17.81
C ALA A 180 -19.15 -8.31 17.75
N LEU A 181 -17.86 -8.17 17.41
CA LEU A 181 -17.14 -6.89 17.34
C LEU A 181 -16.67 -6.55 15.92
N TYR A 182 -17.43 -6.95 14.93
CA TYR A 182 -17.05 -6.84 13.52
C TYR A 182 -16.60 -5.43 13.10
N HIS A 183 -17.34 -4.36 13.48
CA HIS A 183 -16.99 -2.98 13.13
C HIS A 183 -15.68 -2.52 13.76
N SER A 184 -15.44 -2.88 15.01
CA SER A 184 -14.19 -2.58 15.72
C SER A 184 -13.01 -3.32 15.09
N ASN A 185 -13.24 -4.56 14.66
CA ASN A 185 -12.24 -5.36 13.98
C ASN A 185 -11.88 -4.79 12.61
N MET A 186 -12.87 -4.31 11.84
CA MET A 186 -12.60 -3.60 10.58
C MET A 186 -11.79 -2.33 10.79
N ALA A 187 -12.12 -1.51 11.79
CA ALA A 187 -11.37 -0.31 12.10
C ALA A 187 -9.91 -0.61 12.40
N LEU A 188 -9.68 -1.66 13.21
CA LEU A 188 -8.34 -2.13 13.53
C LEU A 188 -7.60 -2.65 12.30
N MET A 189 -8.27 -3.45 11.48
CA MET A 189 -7.70 -3.98 10.23
C MET A 189 -7.25 -2.84 9.30
N TYR A 190 -8.09 -1.83 9.09
CA TYR A 190 -7.71 -0.65 8.31
C TYR A 190 -6.53 0.09 8.92
N PHE A 191 -6.54 0.30 10.24
CA PHE A 191 -5.44 0.94 10.95
C PHE A 191 -4.12 0.17 10.75
N CYS A 192 -4.12 -1.14 10.95
CA CYS A 192 -2.94 -2.00 10.79
C CYS A 192 -2.46 -2.08 9.34
N SER A 193 -3.38 -2.04 8.37
CA SER A 193 -3.04 -1.98 6.94
C SER A 193 -2.21 -0.74 6.61
N GLY A 194 -2.39 0.37 7.33
CA GLY A 194 -1.55 1.56 7.21
C GLY A 194 -0.09 1.29 7.51
N PHE A 195 0.21 0.52 8.55
CA PHE A 195 1.58 0.11 8.89
C PHE A 195 2.22 -0.73 7.79
N TYR A 196 1.47 -1.66 7.22
CA TYR A 196 1.95 -2.48 6.12
C TYR A 196 2.29 -1.64 4.88
N VAL A 197 1.41 -0.70 4.50
CA VAL A 197 1.64 0.16 3.33
C VAL A 197 2.88 1.03 3.51
N ILE A 198 3.07 1.60 4.69
CA ILE A 198 4.27 2.39 5.00
C ILE A 198 5.51 1.49 5.02
N PHE A 199 5.41 0.28 5.58
CA PHE A 199 6.53 -0.66 5.63
C PHE A 199 7.09 -0.92 4.22
N PHE A 200 6.29 -1.44 3.29
CA PHE A 200 6.83 -1.78 1.97
C PHE A 200 7.21 -0.52 1.17
N THR A 201 6.48 0.58 1.30
CA THR A 201 6.81 1.81 0.58
C THR A 201 8.13 2.40 1.06
N VAL A 202 8.25 2.68 2.36
CA VAL A 202 9.43 3.36 2.92
C VAL A 202 10.68 2.47 2.87
N SER A 203 10.53 1.15 3.06
CA SER A 203 11.67 0.22 3.02
C SER A 203 12.30 0.19 1.63
N PHE A 204 11.51 0.11 0.58
CA PHE A 204 12.04 0.12 -0.79
C PHE A 204 12.51 1.50 -1.24
N LEU A 205 11.83 2.57 -0.85
CA LEU A 205 12.29 3.94 -1.11
C LEU A 205 13.66 4.22 -0.46
N ALA A 206 13.86 3.71 0.75
CA ALA A 206 15.13 3.87 1.47
C ALA A 206 16.25 3.01 0.90
N PHE A 207 15.91 1.83 0.38
CA PHE A 207 16.87 0.90 -0.20
C PHE A 207 17.32 1.32 -1.61
N ALA A 208 16.44 1.94 -2.39
CA ALA A 208 16.67 2.25 -3.79
C ALA A 208 17.92 3.12 -4.07
N PRO A 209 18.24 4.19 -3.31
CA PRO A 209 19.41 5.03 -3.58
C PRO A 209 20.74 4.27 -3.52
N ASP A 210 20.80 3.17 -2.75
CA ASP A 210 21.99 2.34 -2.55
C ASP A 210 22.13 1.23 -3.61
N THR A 211 21.32 1.27 -4.67
CA THR A 211 21.30 0.23 -5.71
C THR A 211 21.77 0.74 -7.06
N LYS A 212 22.11 -0.19 -7.97
CA LYS A 212 22.47 0.16 -9.36
C LYS A 212 21.31 0.79 -10.12
N ASP A 213 20.08 0.31 -9.87
CA ASP A 213 18.87 0.74 -10.57
C ASP A 213 17.82 1.30 -9.60
N PRO A 214 18.00 2.53 -9.08
CA PRO A 214 17.11 3.12 -8.09
C PRO A 214 15.65 3.22 -8.55
N ALA A 215 15.42 3.48 -9.84
CA ALA A 215 14.07 3.59 -10.40
C ALA A 215 13.30 2.27 -10.28
N LEU A 216 13.98 1.15 -10.54
CA LEU A 216 13.42 -0.20 -10.39
C LEU A 216 13.09 -0.49 -8.93
N TRP A 217 14.06 -0.28 -8.03
CA TRP A 217 13.93 -0.65 -6.63
C TRP A 217 12.96 0.24 -5.85
N ALA A 218 12.84 1.51 -6.19
CA ALA A 218 11.88 2.42 -5.56
C ALA A 218 10.42 1.97 -5.73
N SER A 219 10.09 1.35 -6.85
CA SER A 219 8.74 0.86 -7.16
C SER A 219 8.52 -0.64 -6.86
N MET A 220 9.60 -1.38 -6.57
CA MET A 220 9.57 -2.84 -6.41
C MET A 220 8.60 -3.30 -5.31
N GLY A 221 8.50 -2.56 -4.20
CA GLY A 221 7.57 -2.89 -3.12
C GLY A 221 6.12 -2.97 -3.59
N ARG A 222 5.69 -2.04 -4.44
CA ARG A 222 4.35 -2.08 -5.05
C ARG A 222 4.18 -3.22 -6.03
N ALA A 223 5.18 -3.50 -6.84
CA ALA A 223 5.14 -4.61 -7.79
C ALA A 223 5.00 -5.97 -7.08
N VAL A 224 5.82 -6.21 -6.06
CA VAL A 224 5.76 -7.42 -5.23
C VAL A 224 4.39 -7.55 -4.57
N ARG A 225 3.88 -6.47 -3.94
CA ARG A 225 2.56 -6.46 -3.34
C ARG A 225 1.48 -6.82 -4.36
N SER A 226 1.44 -6.12 -5.49
CA SER A 226 0.38 -6.31 -6.51
C SER A 226 0.40 -7.72 -7.08
N LEU A 227 1.57 -8.26 -7.39
CA LEU A 227 1.72 -9.62 -7.90
C LEU A 227 1.27 -10.66 -6.86
N THR A 228 1.74 -10.52 -5.61
CA THR A 228 1.37 -11.44 -4.53
C THR A 228 -0.13 -11.38 -4.24
N THR A 229 -0.71 -10.17 -4.19
CA THR A 229 -2.17 -10.00 -4.01
C THR A 229 -2.95 -10.67 -5.14
N ALA A 230 -2.55 -10.49 -6.40
CA ALA A 230 -3.22 -11.12 -7.53
C ALA A 230 -3.22 -12.65 -7.44
N ILE A 231 -2.09 -13.24 -7.02
CA ILE A 231 -1.98 -14.70 -6.85
C ILE A 231 -2.85 -15.20 -5.69
N VAL A 232 -2.85 -14.49 -4.57
CA VAL A 232 -3.53 -14.93 -3.33
C VAL A 232 -5.03 -14.67 -3.38
N VAL A 233 -5.47 -13.52 -3.89
CA VAL A 233 -6.89 -13.13 -3.87
C VAL A 233 -7.71 -13.88 -4.93
N THR A 234 -7.11 -14.26 -6.04
CA THR A 234 -7.83 -14.95 -7.13
C THR A 234 -8.57 -16.22 -6.68
N PRO A 235 -8.00 -17.14 -5.88
CA PRO A 235 -8.71 -18.33 -5.43
C PRO A 235 -9.71 -18.09 -4.28
N ILE A 236 -9.64 -16.95 -3.57
CA ILE A 236 -10.44 -16.72 -2.36
C ILE A 236 -11.95 -16.80 -2.60
N PRO A 237 -12.55 -16.21 -3.65
CA PRO A 237 -13.99 -16.33 -3.87
C PRO A 237 -14.46 -17.77 -4.05
N LEU A 238 -13.63 -18.62 -4.69
CA LEU A 238 -13.95 -20.04 -4.88
C LEU A 238 -13.87 -20.80 -3.55
N LEU A 239 -12.87 -20.51 -2.73
CA LEU A 239 -12.71 -21.11 -1.41
C LEU A 239 -13.81 -20.64 -0.46
N PHE A 240 -14.16 -19.35 -0.50
CA PHE A 240 -15.26 -18.80 0.29
C PHE A 240 -16.62 -19.43 -0.08
N ALA A 241 -16.89 -19.61 -1.36
CA ALA A 241 -18.12 -20.27 -1.82
C ALA A 241 -18.20 -21.73 -1.35
N ARG A 242 -17.05 -22.41 -1.20
CA ARG A 242 -17.00 -23.83 -0.78
C ARG A 242 -17.01 -24.03 0.73
N PHE A 243 -16.33 -23.18 1.49
CA PHE A 243 -16.07 -23.39 2.92
C PHE A 243 -16.76 -22.37 3.83
N GLY A 244 -17.35 -21.30 3.27
CA GLY A 244 -17.93 -20.22 4.06
C GLY A 244 -16.90 -19.38 4.83
N SER A 245 -17.38 -18.40 5.60
CA SER A 245 -16.50 -17.49 6.36
C SER A 245 -15.71 -18.18 7.47
N LEU A 246 -16.31 -19.13 8.18
CA LEU A 246 -15.66 -19.88 9.28
C LEU A 246 -14.54 -20.80 8.78
N GLY A 247 -14.70 -21.43 7.60
CA GLY A 247 -13.67 -22.26 7.01
C GLY A 247 -12.45 -21.43 6.55
N MET A 248 -12.67 -20.20 6.11
CA MET A 248 -11.58 -19.31 5.67
C MET A 248 -10.77 -18.75 6.84
N THR A 249 -11.39 -18.45 7.98
CA THR A 249 -10.66 -18.04 9.20
C THR A 249 -9.83 -19.18 9.79
N ALA A 250 -10.19 -20.43 9.55
CA ALA A 250 -9.39 -21.57 9.97
C ALA A 250 -8.19 -21.85 9.04
N LEU A 251 -8.22 -21.35 7.81
CA LEU A 251 -7.14 -21.51 6.81
C LEU A 251 -6.13 -20.36 6.83
N SER A 252 -6.46 -19.23 7.47
CA SER A 252 -5.59 -18.05 7.64
C SER A 252 -4.74 -18.16 8.91
#